data_0358d7e40e76cb3473b57fafaabc8a4d
#
_entry.id   0358d7e40e76cb3473b57fafaabc8a4d
#
_cell.length_a   1.000
_cell.length_b   1.000
_cell.length_c   1.000
_cell.angle_alpha   90.00
_cell.angle_beta   90.00
_cell.angle_gamma   90.00
#
_symmetry.space_group_name_H-M   'P 1'
#
loop_
_entity.id
_entity.type
_entity.pdbx_description
1 polymer ?
#
loop_
_entity_poly.entity_id
_entity_poly.type
_entity_poly.pdbx_seq_one_letter_code
_entity_poly.pdbx_strand_id
1 'polypeptide(L)'
;MKIAAFSVRPDEQQYFDTFADVYKVELKINNNGFTEEDINKVKGCDAMSVCDGMCDLSASVLEKLSKEGIKYIGFRTIGYNSIDLEAAKHLGIRVAHSGYSPYSVANYTVMLMLMCIRKALYVMLRSHTADYSLGPICGHEMQNMTVGIIGTGRIGKAVIQNLSGFGCKIIAYDPYPAKNLDNVEYVELDELYARADIISLHTFLSDETYHMINKKSIAKMKDGVILINAARGALVDTKALIEAIESGKIGSVGTDCCEGEDEFIRTDRKYNDLVVNHDYIILKSFQNTIVTPHVAFFTDQAVSDMVESSIKSVVCFEKGEDTPLEVQA
;
A
#
# COMPACT_ATOMS: atom_id res chain seq x y z
N MET A 1 8.60 20.82 -22.12
CA MET A 1 8.08 19.44 -21.96
C MET A 1 6.58 19.46 -21.76
N LYS A 2 5.88 18.56 -22.41
CA LYS A 2 4.43 18.37 -22.26
C LYS A 2 4.14 16.98 -21.71
N ILE A 3 3.33 16.89 -20.64
CA ILE A 3 3.03 15.64 -19.92
C ILE A 3 1.53 15.34 -20.05
N ALA A 4 1.18 14.13 -20.48
CA ALA A 4 -0.19 13.63 -20.43
C ALA A 4 -0.41 12.90 -19.10
N ALA A 5 -1.27 13.43 -18.24
CA ALA A 5 -1.61 12.80 -16.96
C ALA A 5 -2.96 12.09 -17.09
N PHE A 6 -2.99 10.80 -16.69
CA PHE A 6 -4.18 9.94 -16.73
C PHE A 6 -4.60 9.50 -15.33
N SER A 7 -5.87 9.15 -15.17
CA SER A 7 -6.46 8.79 -13.86
C SER A 7 -6.26 9.88 -12.81
N VAL A 8 -6.35 11.14 -13.22
CA VAL A 8 -6.20 12.27 -12.29
C VAL A 8 -7.46 12.40 -11.46
N ARG A 9 -7.29 12.31 -10.14
CA ARG A 9 -8.38 12.48 -9.18
C ARG A 9 -8.58 13.97 -8.84
N PRO A 10 -9.78 14.35 -8.37
CA PRO A 10 -10.06 15.73 -7.96
C PRO A 10 -9.11 16.28 -6.88
N ASP A 11 -8.66 15.41 -5.96
CA ASP A 11 -7.72 15.75 -4.89
C ASP A 11 -6.29 16.01 -5.38
N GLU A 12 -5.91 15.47 -6.56
CA GLU A 12 -4.60 15.66 -7.16
C GLU A 12 -4.50 16.98 -7.98
N GLN A 13 -5.63 17.52 -8.46
CA GLN A 13 -5.64 18.63 -9.41
C GLN A 13 -4.82 19.85 -8.92
N GLN A 14 -5.03 20.27 -7.67
CA GLN A 14 -4.31 21.39 -7.07
C GLN A 14 -2.78 21.20 -7.07
N TYR A 15 -2.32 19.97 -6.89
CA TYR A 15 -0.89 19.66 -6.89
C TYR A 15 -0.33 19.60 -8.32
N PHE A 16 -1.10 19.10 -9.28
CA PHE A 16 -0.72 19.20 -10.70
C PHE A 16 -0.55 20.64 -11.14
N ASP A 17 -1.48 21.54 -10.79
CA ASP A 17 -1.42 22.96 -11.11
C ASP A 17 -0.17 23.59 -10.47
N THR A 18 0.06 23.31 -9.18
CA THR A 18 1.22 23.82 -8.44
C THR A 18 2.53 23.37 -9.06
N PHE A 19 2.69 22.07 -9.31
CA PHE A 19 3.96 21.54 -9.80
C PHE A 19 4.17 21.76 -11.31
N ALA A 20 3.11 21.98 -12.10
CA ALA A 20 3.25 22.46 -13.46
C ALA A 20 3.97 23.79 -13.50
N ASP A 21 3.60 24.72 -12.61
CA ASP A 21 4.23 26.03 -12.49
C ASP A 21 5.69 25.94 -11.99
N VAL A 22 5.93 25.10 -10.95
CA VAL A 22 7.26 24.90 -10.37
C VAL A 22 8.25 24.34 -11.40
N TYR A 23 7.85 23.28 -12.10
CA TYR A 23 8.71 22.59 -13.07
C TYR A 23 8.60 23.12 -14.49
N LYS A 24 7.73 24.12 -14.75
CA LYS A 24 7.51 24.76 -16.05
C LYS A 24 7.17 23.75 -17.14
N VAL A 25 6.21 22.88 -16.84
CA VAL A 25 5.69 21.87 -17.76
C VAL A 25 4.27 22.19 -18.19
N GLU A 26 3.92 21.81 -19.41
CA GLU A 26 2.54 21.85 -19.89
C GLU A 26 1.84 20.54 -19.59
N LEU A 27 0.65 20.59 -19.00
CA LEU A 27 -0.11 19.40 -18.61
C LEU A 27 -1.33 19.20 -19.52
N LYS A 28 -1.58 17.95 -19.86
CA LYS A 28 -2.81 17.49 -20.51
C LYS A 28 -3.51 16.50 -19.57
N ILE A 29 -4.47 17.00 -18.79
CA ILE A 29 -5.14 16.25 -17.72
C ILE A 29 -6.26 15.37 -18.30
N ASN A 30 -6.29 14.10 -17.88
CA ASN A 30 -7.35 13.13 -18.14
C ASN A 30 -7.73 12.43 -16.84
N ASN A 31 -9.02 12.45 -16.50
CA ASN A 31 -9.52 11.88 -15.27
C ASN A 31 -9.76 10.36 -15.38
N ASN A 32 -9.83 9.83 -16.60
CA ASN A 32 -9.98 8.39 -16.86
C ASN A 32 -8.62 7.71 -16.98
N GLY A 33 -8.62 6.38 -16.81
CA GLY A 33 -7.48 5.53 -17.11
C GLY A 33 -7.05 5.63 -18.58
N PHE A 34 -5.95 4.98 -18.90
CA PHE A 34 -5.42 4.95 -20.25
C PHE A 34 -5.53 3.54 -20.82
N THR A 35 -6.11 3.44 -22.01
CA THR A 35 -6.17 2.21 -22.81
C THR A 35 -5.61 2.46 -24.20
N GLU A 36 -5.46 1.40 -24.99
CA GLU A 36 -4.99 1.52 -26.37
C GLU A 36 -5.84 2.48 -27.23
N GLU A 37 -7.14 2.60 -26.95
CA GLU A 37 -8.05 3.50 -27.65
C GLU A 37 -7.72 4.99 -27.40
N ASP A 38 -7.02 5.28 -26.32
CA ASP A 38 -6.67 6.64 -25.89
C ASP A 38 -5.36 7.16 -26.50
N ILE A 39 -4.71 6.40 -27.40
CA ILE A 39 -3.41 6.76 -27.98
C ILE A 39 -3.38 8.16 -28.59
N ASN A 40 -4.48 8.62 -29.15
CA ASN A 40 -4.59 9.98 -29.71
C ASN A 40 -4.51 11.08 -28.64
N LYS A 41 -4.78 10.74 -27.37
CA LYS A 41 -4.72 11.70 -26.26
C LYS A 41 -3.31 12.07 -25.85
N VAL A 42 -2.30 11.28 -26.21
CA VAL A 42 -0.89 11.56 -25.91
C VAL A 42 -0.15 12.31 -27.03
N LYS A 43 -0.80 12.57 -28.16
CA LYS A 43 -0.18 13.28 -29.29
C LYS A 43 0.42 14.62 -28.88
N GLY A 44 1.68 14.81 -29.23
CA GLY A 44 2.46 16.00 -28.92
C GLY A 44 2.88 16.11 -27.44
N CYS A 45 2.79 15.02 -26.68
CA CYS A 45 3.35 14.93 -25.34
C CYS A 45 4.69 14.19 -25.38
N ASP A 46 5.57 14.53 -24.46
CA ASP A 46 6.90 13.92 -24.29
C ASP A 46 6.89 12.81 -23.23
N ALA A 47 5.96 12.92 -22.28
CA ALA A 47 5.89 12.06 -21.11
C ALA A 47 4.44 11.77 -20.69
N MET A 48 4.30 10.71 -19.86
CA MET A 48 3.06 10.38 -19.18
C MET A 48 3.23 10.38 -17.66
N SER A 49 2.16 10.80 -16.94
CA SER A 49 1.99 10.62 -15.51
C SER A 49 0.79 9.70 -15.27
N VAL A 50 1.02 8.52 -14.67
CA VAL A 50 0.06 7.41 -14.60
C VAL A 50 -0.08 6.83 -13.21
N CYS A 51 -1.14 6.02 -12.97
CA CYS A 51 -1.30 5.20 -11.77
C CYS A 51 -1.26 3.71 -12.15
N ASP A 52 -0.61 2.91 -11.32
CA ASP A 52 -0.56 1.44 -11.48
C ASP A 52 -1.98 0.83 -11.42
N GLY A 53 -2.23 -0.16 -12.27
CA GLY A 53 -3.53 -0.82 -12.39
C GLY A 53 -4.64 0.00 -13.05
N MET A 54 -4.37 1.28 -13.43
CA MET A 54 -5.36 2.17 -14.06
C MET A 54 -5.04 2.48 -15.52
N CYS A 55 -3.87 2.04 -15.99
CA CYS A 55 -3.38 2.30 -17.34
C CYS A 55 -2.84 1.01 -17.93
N ASP A 56 -3.21 0.72 -19.18
CA ASP A 56 -2.60 -0.36 -19.95
C ASP A 56 -1.25 0.12 -20.50
N LEU A 57 -0.17 -0.49 -20.03
CA LEU A 57 1.20 -0.24 -20.45
C LEU A 57 1.89 -1.54 -20.90
N SER A 58 1.11 -2.42 -21.52
CA SER A 58 1.60 -3.65 -22.17
C SER A 58 2.58 -3.34 -23.30
N ALA A 59 3.38 -4.31 -23.71
CA ALA A 59 4.38 -4.16 -24.78
C ALA A 59 3.81 -3.53 -26.06
N SER A 60 2.64 -4.00 -26.51
CA SER A 60 1.99 -3.48 -27.73
C SER A 60 1.56 -2.02 -27.61
N VAL A 61 1.13 -1.61 -26.42
CA VAL A 61 0.74 -0.22 -26.15
C VAL A 61 1.98 0.68 -26.03
N LEU A 62 3.04 0.21 -25.38
CA LEU A 62 4.32 0.93 -25.29
C LEU A 62 4.93 1.19 -26.68
N GLU A 63 4.85 0.24 -27.60
CA GLU A 63 5.29 0.45 -29.01
C GLU A 63 4.53 1.61 -29.69
N LYS A 64 3.21 1.72 -29.43
CA LYS A 64 2.40 2.82 -29.97
C LYS A 64 2.74 4.15 -29.30
N LEU A 65 2.93 4.15 -27.98
CA LEU A 65 3.34 5.32 -27.22
C LEU A 65 4.69 5.85 -27.71
N SER A 66 5.67 4.96 -27.95
CA SER A 66 6.97 5.32 -28.49
C SER A 66 6.86 5.97 -29.88
N LYS A 67 5.98 5.44 -30.76
CA LYS A 67 5.73 6.05 -32.10
C LYS A 67 5.08 7.44 -32.02
N GLU A 68 4.27 7.71 -30.99
CA GLU A 68 3.68 9.03 -30.73
C GLU A 68 4.67 10.00 -30.04
N GLY A 69 5.88 9.53 -29.70
CA GLY A 69 6.95 10.36 -29.15
C GLY A 69 7.08 10.34 -27.63
N ILE A 70 6.37 9.46 -26.93
CA ILE A 70 6.51 9.30 -25.48
C ILE A 70 7.87 8.65 -25.17
N LYS A 71 8.65 9.32 -24.31
CA LYS A 71 9.99 8.90 -23.89
C LYS A 71 10.08 8.60 -22.39
N TYR A 72 9.15 9.14 -21.59
CA TYR A 72 9.22 9.09 -20.14
C TYR A 72 7.86 8.75 -19.53
N ILE A 73 7.88 7.86 -18.53
CA ILE A 73 6.67 7.49 -17.78
C ILE A 73 6.96 7.64 -16.29
N GLY A 74 6.19 8.50 -15.62
CA GLY A 74 6.23 8.67 -14.17
C GLY A 74 4.97 8.08 -13.52
N PHE A 75 5.13 7.07 -12.67
CA PHE A 75 4.03 6.57 -11.87
C PHE A 75 3.77 7.48 -10.67
N ARG A 76 2.49 7.67 -10.32
CA ARG A 76 2.06 8.27 -9.05
C ARG A 76 1.80 7.23 -7.96
N THR A 77 2.30 6.01 -8.16
CA THR A 77 2.19 4.87 -7.25
C THR A 77 3.57 4.30 -6.94
N ILE A 78 3.73 3.64 -5.79
CA ILE A 78 4.94 2.86 -5.51
C ILE A 78 4.96 1.59 -6.36
N GLY A 79 3.79 0.94 -6.54
CA GLY A 79 3.63 -0.18 -7.45
C GLY A 79 3.69 0.26 -8.91
N TYR A 80 4.20 -0.61 -9.78
CA TYR A 80 4.31 -0.41 -11.22
C TYR A 80 4.14 -1.75 -11.98
N ASN A 81 3.19 -2.58 -11.50
CA ASN A 81 2.97 -3.92 -12.03
C ASN A 81 2.29 -3.91 -13.42
N SER A 82 1.66 -2.80 -13.79
CA SER A 82 0.92 -2.65 -15.04
C SER A 82 1.78 -2.32 -16.27
N ILE A 83 3.11 -2.20 -16.11
CA ILE A 83 4.03 -1.89 -17.22
C ILE A 83 4.92 -3.07 -17.56
N ASP A 84 5.11 -3.32 -18.88
CA ASP A 84 6.13 -4.21 -19.40
C ASP A 84 7.49 -3.47 -19.42
N LEU A 85 8.31 -3.71 -18.38
CA LEU A 85 9.60 -3.04 -18.22
C LEU A 85 10.61 -3.44 -19.29
N GLU A 86 10.62 -4.69 -19.74
CA GLU A 86 11.52 -5.14 -20.79
C GLU A 86 11.20 -4.45 -22.11
N ALA A 87 9.93 -4.34 -22.47
CA ALA A 87 9.50 -3.58 -23.63
C ALA A 87 9.85 -2.09 -23.50
N ALA A 88 9.61 -1.48 -22.35
CA ALA A 88 9.98 -0.08 -22.10
C ALA A 88 11.47 0.17 -22.33
N LYS A 89 12.34 -0.71 -21.79
CA LYS A 89 13.78 -0.67 -21.96
C LYS A 89 14.20 -0.79 -23.44
N HIS A 90 13.65 -1.76 -24.17
CA HIS A 90 13.93 -1.93 -25.60
C HIS A 90 13.52 -0.73 -26.46
N LEU A 91 12.47 -0.03 -26.05
CA LEU A 91 11.97 1.17 -26.73
C LEU A 91 12.68 2.46 -26.28
N GLY A 92 13.59 2.39 -25.30
CA GLY A 92 14.28 3.54 -24.73
C GLY A 92 13.36 4.45 -23.90
N ILE A 93 12.24 3.93 -23.37
CA ILE A 93 11.32 4.64 -22.49
C ILE A 93 11.85 4.51 -21.06
N ARG A 94 12.22 5.64 -20.44
CA ARG A 94 12.63 5.68 -19.03
C ARG A 94 11.39 5.72 -18.14
N VAL A 95 11.42 4.95 -17.06
CA VAL A 95 10.28 4.76 -16.13
C VAL A 95 10.71 5.11 -14.72
N ALA A 96 9.87 5.85 -14.00
CA ALA A 96 10.04 6.10 -12.58
C ALA A 96 8.77 5.77 -11.80
N HIS A 97 8.95 5.19 -10.60
CA HIS A 97 7.87 5.02 -9.64
C HIS A 97 7.75 6.25 -8.73
N SER A 98 6.69 6.32 -7.89
CA SER A 98 6.53 7.38 -6.92
C SER A 98 7.31 7.13 -5.63
N GLY A 99 7.73 8.21 -4.99
CA GLY A 99 8.21 8.19 -3.62
C GLY A 99 7.41 9.19 -2.79
N TYR A 100 6.67 8.72 -1.79
CA TYR A 100 5.96 9.59 -0.86
C TYR A 100 6.36 9.35 0.58
N SER A 101 5.91 10.25 1.46
CA SER A 101 6.15 10.17 2.90
C SER A 101 5.73 8.81 3.46
N PRO A 102 6.62 8.06 4.11
CA PRO A 102 6.28 6.77 4.71
C PRO A 102 5.34 6.92 5.93
N TYR A 103 5.21 8.14 6.45
CA TYR A 103 4.44 8.39 7.67
C TYR A 103 2.94 8.28 7.47
N SER A 104 2.40 8.46 6.25
CA SER A 104 0.99 8.21 5.97
C SER A 104 0.59 6.78 6.31
N VAL A 105 1.27 5.80 5.73
CA VAL A 105 1.03 4.37 5.99
C VAL A 105 1.44 3.99 7.41
N ALA A 106 2.53 4.55 7.93
CA ALA A 106 3.00 4.25 9.28
C ALA A 106 2.01 4.70 10.36
N ASN A 107 1.43 5.91 10.22
CA ASN A 107 0.41 6.42 11.13
C ASN A 107 -0.86 5.56 11.08
N TYR A 108 -1.27 5.18 9.86
CA TYR A 108 -2.45 4.33 9.65
C TYR A 108 -2.25 2.94 10.26
N THR A 109 -1.06 2.36 10.11
CA THR A 109 -0.68 1.08 10.71
C THR A 109 -0.80 1.12 12.24
N VAL A 110 -0.25 2.16 12.88
CA VAL A 110 -0.34 2.32 14.34
C VAL A 110 -1.80 2.54 14.78
N MET A 111 -2.58 3.29 14.02
CA MET A 111 -4.02 3.43 14.25
C MET A 111 -4.72 2.07 14.22
N LEU A 112 -4.47 1.23 13.20
CA LEU A 112 -5.05 -0.12 13.13
C LEU A 112 -4.63 -0.98 14.34
N MET A 113 -3.36 -0.92 14.77
CA MET A 113 -2.90 -1.61 15.98
C MET A 113 -3.71 -1.17 17.21
N LEU A 114 -3.84 0.14 17.43
CA LEU A 114 -4.58 0.70 18.55
C LEU A 114 -6.07 0.33 18.50
N MET A 115 -6.68 0.36 17.34
CA MET A 115 -8.07 -0.05 17.15
C MET A 115 -8.27 -1.54 17.47
N CYS A 116 -7.34 -2.40 17.06
CA CYS A 116 -7.39 -3.85 17.34
C CYS A 116 -7.22 -4.14 18.85
N ILE A 117 -6.18 -3.62 19.49
CA ILE A 117 -5.94 -3.87 20.93
C ILE A 117 -7.04 -3.32 21.84
N ARG A 118 -7.73 -2.24 21.39
CA ARG A 118 -8.82 -1.61 22.12
C ARG A 118 -10.22 -2.08 21.66
N LYS A 119 -10.29 -3.02 20.70
CA LYS A 119 -11.54 -3.54 20.11
C LYS A 119 -12.46 -2.43 19.62
N ALA A 120 -11.89 -1.36 19.06
CA ALA A 120 -12.57 -0.10 18.79
C ALA A 120 -13.80 -0.26 17.89
N LEU A 121 -13.68 -1.04 16.80
CA LEU A 121 -14.80 -1.31 15.89
C LEU A 121 -15.99 -1.92 16.63
N TYR A 122 -15.74 -2.95 17.43
CA TYR A 122 -16.78 -3.65 18.19
C TYR A 122 -17.45 -2.72 19.22
N VAL A 123 -16.67 -1.91 19.94
CA VAL A 123 -17.17 -0.91 20.88
C VAL A 123 -18.07 0.11 20.18
N MET A 124 -17.64 0.61 19.03
CA MET A 124 -18.41 1.58 18.24
C MET A 124 -19.73 0.98 17.74
N LEU A 125 -19.72 -0.23 17.21
CA LEU A 125 -20.94 -0.92 16.74
C LEU A 125 -21.94 -1.15 17.88
N ARG A 126 -21.48 -1.57 19.07
CA ARG A 126 -22.33 -1.76 20.25
C ARG A 126 -22.95 -0.45 20.72
N SER A 127 -22.19 0.65 20.71
CA SER A 127 -22.72 1.95 21.12
C SER A 127 -23.88 2.41 20.23
N HIS A 128 -23.87 2.08 18.94
CA HIS A 128 -24.99 2.36 18.03
C HIS A 128 -26.28 1.58 18.37
N THR A 129 -26.14 0.46 19.05
CA THR A 129 -27.29 -0.35 19.52
C THR A 129 -27.61 -0.14 20.99
N ALA A 130 -27.12 0.95 21.60
CA ALA A 130 -27.30 1.32 23.01
C ALA A 130 -26.80 0.26 24.02
N ASP A 131 -25.85 -0.60 23.63
CA ASP A 131 -25.15 -1.50 24.55
C ASP A 131 -23.89 -0.84 25.11
N TYR A 132 -24.00 -0.33 26.32
CA TYR A 132 -22.92 0.37 27.05
C TYR A 132 -22.25 -0.51 28.12
N SER A 133 -22.50 -1.82 28.11
CA SER A 133 -21.92 -2.74 29.09
C SER A 133 -20.44 -2.97 28.84
N LEU A 134 -19.66 -3.18 29.89
CA LEU A 134 -18.20 -3.44 29.76
C LEU A 134 -17.91 -4.82 29.17
N GLY A 135 -18.67 -5.85 29.52
CA GLY A 135 -18.60 -7.19 28.92
C GLY A 135 -17.24 -7.60 28.32
N PRO A 136 -17.22 -8.14 27.08
CA PRO A 136 -16.02 -8.69 26.46
C PRO A 136 -15.12 -7.64 25.78
N ILE A 137 -15.28 -6.35 26.11
CA ILE A 137 -14.54 -5.25 25.45
C ILE A 137 -13.22 -4.87 26.16
N CYS A 138 -12.80 -5.64 27.15
CA CYS A 138 -11.50 -5.43 27.77
C CYS A 138 -10.39 -5.53 26.72
N GLY A 139 -9.62 -4.46 26.57
CA GLY A 139 -8.48 -4.36 25.66
C GLY A 139 -7.15 -4.48 26.39
N HIS A 140 -6.08 -4.23 25.66
CA HIS A 140 -4.70 -4.27 26.16
C HIS A 140 -4.06 -2.88 26.11
N GLU A 141 -3.00 -2.69 26.89
CA GLU A 141 -2.11 -1.54 26.81
C GLU A 141 -0.91 -1.88 25.94
N MET A 142 -0.58 -1.01 24.99
CA MET A 142 0.49 -1.24 24.01
C MET A 142 1.86 -1.47 24.70
N GLN A 143 2.15 -0.76 25.78
CA GLN A 143 3.40 -0.87 26.52
C GLN A 143 3.71 -2.28 27.05
N ASN A 144 2.67 -3.09 27.26
CA ASN A 144 2.79 -4.47 27.77
C ASN A 144 2.92 -5.52 26.65
N MET A 145 2.98 -5.07 25.38
CA MET A 145 2.96 -5.96 24.22
C MET A 145 4.32 -6.00 23.51
N THR A 146 4.57 -7.12 22.85
CA THR A 146 5.68 -7.28 21.90
C THR A 146 5.13 -7.10 20.48
N VAL A 147 5.64 -6.10 19.75
CA VAL A 147 5.28 -5.84 18.37
C VAL A 147 6.35 -6.40 17.45
N GLY A 148 5.96 -7.32 16.57
CA GLY A 148 6.80 -7.92 15.54
C GLY A 148 6.64 -7.16 14.22
N ILE A 149 7.72 -6.60 13.70
CA ILE A 149 7.75 -5.86 12.43
C ILE A 149 8.44 -6.73 11.37
N ILE A 150 7.71 -7.11 10.32
CA ILE A 150 8.25 -7.84 9.18
C ILE A 150 8.51 -6.87 8.04
N GLY A 151 9.78 -6.61 7.76
CA GLY A 151 10.25 -5.59 6.83
C GLY A 151 10.60 -4.27 7.51
N THR A 152 11.88 -3.89 7.44
CA THR A 152 12.41 -2.64 8.03
C THR A 152 12.86 -1.63 6.95
N GLY A 153 12.13 -1.61 5.83
CA GLY A 153 12.24 -0.58 4.80
C GLY A 153 11.75 0.79 5.27
N ARG A 154 11.48 1.70 4.36
CA ARG A 154 11.06 3.07 4.68
C ARG A 154 9.83 3.12 5.61
N ILE A 155 8.78 2.35 5.29
CA ILE A 155 7.53 2.31 6.07
C ILE A 155 7.75 1.61 7.42
N GLY A 156 8.36 0.42 7.43
CA GLY A 156 8.63 -0.30 8.69
C GLY A 156 9.45 0.51 9.67
N LYS A 157 10.47 1.24 9.22
CA LYS A 157 11.24 2.19 10.05
C LYS A 157 10.35 3.29 10.64
N ALA A 158 9.46 3.87 9.84
CA ALA A 158 8.55 4.91 10.30
C ALA A 158 7.54 4.36 11.33
N VAL A 159 7.05 3.12 11.16
CA VAL A 159 6.21 2.45 12.16
C VAL A 159 6.97 2.24 13.47
N ILE A 160 8.21 1.75 13.42
CA ILE A 160 9.08 1.58 14.59
C ILE A 160 9.27 2.91 15.31
N GLN A 161 9.55 3.98 14.56
CA GLN A 161 9.69 5.32 15.12
C GLN A 161 8.41 5.81 15.81
N ASN A 162 7.24 5.60 15.17
CA ASN A 162 5.96 5.98 15.75
C ASN A 162 5.64 5.18 17.03
N LEU A 163 6.06 3.92 17.09
CA LEU A 163 5.86 3.03 18.26
C LEU A 163 6.77 3.38 19.45
N SER A 164 7.87 4.11 19.25
CA SER A 164 8.83 4.41 20.31
C SER A 164 8.21 5.12 21.52
N GLY A 165 7.18 5.94 21.29
CA GLY A 165 6.47 6.66 22.36
C GLY A 165 5.51 5.79 23.19
N PHE A 166 5.21 4.56 22.78
CA PHE A 166 4.30 3.67 23.49
C PHE A 166 5.00 2.77 24.51
N GLY A 167 6.35 2.67 24.47
CA GLY A 167 7.12 1.86 25.40
C GLY A 167 6.96 0.33 25.21
N CYS A 168 6.39 -0.12 24.11
CA CYS A 168 6.28 -1.53 23.79
C CYS A 168 7.63 -2.15 23.39
N LYS A 169 7.76 -3.47 23.54
CA LYS A 169 8.91 -4.20 23.01
C LYS A 169 8.76 -4.34 21.48
N ILE A 170 9.82 -3.99 20.74
CA ILE A 170 9.83 -4.14 19.28
C ILE A 170 10.85 -5.20 18.88
N ILE A 171 10.39 -6.22 18.17
CA ILE A 171 11.23 -7.21 17.49
C ILE A 171 11.01 -7.10 16.00
N ALA A 172 12.04 -7.35 15.19
CA ALA A 172 11.94 -7.19 13.74
C ALA A 172 12.61 -8.34 12.99
N TYR A 173 12.09 -8.62 11.82
CA TYR A 173 12.70 -9.48 10.82
C TYR A 173 12.82 -8.75 9.49
N ASP A 174 14.01 -8.83 8.90
CA ASP A 174 14.27 -8.36 7.54
C ASP A 174 15.48 -9.15 7.00
N PRO A 175 15.44 -9.71 5.77
CA PRO A 175 16.61 -10.35 5.17
C PRO A 175 17.81 -9.40 5.04
N TYR A 176 17.54 -8.08 4.97
CA TYR A 176 18.53 -7.02 4.91
C TYR A 176 18.33 -6.01 6.04
N PRO A 177 18.70 -6.35 7.29
CA PRO A 177 18.41 -5.55 8.46
C PRO A 177 18.87 -4.10 8.31
N ALA A 178 17.98 -3.17 8.65
CA ALA A 178 18.31 -1.75 8.60
C ALA A 178 19.36 -1.42 9.68
N LYS A 179 20.39 -0.67 9.26
CA LYS A 179 21.40 -0.15 10.20
C LYS A 179 20.80 1.03 10.98
N ASN A 180 21.21 1.19 12.26
CA ASN A 180 20.87 2.34 13.11
C ASN A 180 19.36 2.43 13.47
N LEU A 181 18.76 1.32 13.85
CA LEU A 181 17.47 1.31 14.54
C LEU A 181 17.70 1.04 16.02
N ASP A 182 17.56 2.08 16.84
CA ASP A 182 17.65 1.95 18.27
C ASP A 182 16.42 1.25 18.86
N ASN A 183 16.63 0.46 19.92
CA ASN A 183 15.55 -0.25 20.64
C ASN A 183 14.77 -1.28 19.82
N VAL A 184 15.37 -1.88 18.79
CA VAL A 184 14.80 -2.97 18.00
C VAL A 184 15.69 -4.19 18.10
N GLU A 185 15.11 -5.32 18.48
CA GLU A 185 15.77 -6.61 18.51
C GLU A 185 15.48 -7.33 17.17
N TYR A 186 16.50 -7.53 16.33
CA TYR A 186 16.35 -8.37 15.14
C TYR A 186 16.38 -9.85 15.51
N VAL A 187 15.42 -10.61 15.00
CA VAL A 187 15.25 -12.03 15.26
C VAL A 187 14.92 -12.77 13.96
N GLU A 188 15.05 -14.10 13.98
CA GLU A 188 14.59 -14.94 12.87
C GLU A 188 13.04 -14.93 12.79
N LEU A 189 12.51 -15.18 11.59
CA LEU A 189 11.07 -15.05 11.31
C LEU A 189 10.22 -15.98 12.22
N ASP A 190 10.67 -17.21 12.45
CA ASP A 190 9.97 -18.17 13.32
C ASP A 190 9.97 -17.71 14.78
N GLU A 191 11.05 -17.08 15.23
CA GLU A 191 11.12 -16.51 16.57
C GLU A 191 10.19 -15.29 16.69
N LEU A 192 10.11 -14.45 15.65
CA LEU A 192 9.16 -13.34 15.62
C LEU A 192 7.73 -13.85 15.76
N TYR A 193 7.35 -14.86 15.00
CA TYR A 193 6.01 -15.47 15.11
C TYR A 193 5.70 -15.95 16.53
N ALA A 194 6.65 -16.64 17.17
CA ALA A 194 6.45 -17.21 18.50
C ALA A 194 6.37 -16.15 19.62
N ARG A 195 7.03 -14.99 19.45
CA ARG A 195 7.18 -13.99 20.52
C ARG A 195 6.24 -12.79 20.38
N ALA A 196 5.78 -12.46 19.18
CA ALA A 196 4.98 -11.28 18.95
C ALA A 196 3.53 -11.42 19.45
N ASP A 197 3.00 -10.37 20.07
CA ASP A 197 1.57 -10.20 20.37
C ASP A 197 0.84 -9.50 19.23
N ILE A 198 1.57 -8.65 18.50
CA ILE A 198 1.12 -7.97 17.28
C ILE A 198 2.15 -8.25 16.19
N ILE A 199 1.72 -8.66 15.01
CA ILE A 199 2.58 -8.83 13.83
C ILE A 199 2.14 -7.84 12.76
N SER A 200 3.07 -7.05 12.23
CA SER A 200 2.80 -6.04 11.21
C SER A 200 3.68 -6.24 9.99
N LEU A 201 3.04 -6.27 8.81
CA LEU A 201 3.68 -6.57 7.54
C LEU A 201 4.06 -5.27 6.81
N HIS A 202 5.34 -5.14 6.45
CA HIS A 202 5.91 -3.99 5.72
C HIS A 202 6.90 -4.41 4.63
N THR A 203 6.73 -5.63 4.13
CA THR A 203 7.51 -6.17 3.01
C THR A 203 6.76 -5.99 1.69
N PHE A 204 7.48 -6.03 0.58
CA PHE A 204 6.88 -6.07 -0.75
C PHE A 204 6.42 -7.50 -1.09
N LEU A 205 5.54 -7.61 -2.07
CA LEU A 205 5.08 -8.89 -2.60
C LEU A 205 6.09 -9.41 -3.65
N SER A 206 6.59 -10.62 -3.44
CA SER A 206 7.43 -11.38 -4.35
C SER A 206 7.07 -12.86 -4.24
N ASP A 207 7.69 -13.71 -5.06
CA ASP A 207 7.47 -15.16 -4.97
C ASP A 207 7.84 -15.71 -3.59
N GLU A 208 8.86 -15.15 -2.92
CA GLU A 208 9.30 -15.58 -1.58
C GLU A 208 8.35 -15.11 -0.48
N THR A 209 7.64 -14.00 -0.69
CA THR A 209 6.74 -13.41 0.31
C THR A 209 5.26 -13.71 0.04
N TYR A 210 4.95 -14.25 -1.13
CA TYR A 210 3.60 -14.69 -1.46
C TYR A 210 3.10 -15.71 -0.43
N HIS A 211 1.96 -15.42 0.18
CA HIS A 211 1.37 -16.23 1.26
C HIS A 211 2.36 -16.57 2.39
N MET A 212 3.26 -15.63 2.74
CA MET A 212 4.17 -15.82 3.87
C MET A 212 3.41 -16.01 5.20
N ILE A 213 2.22 -15.39 5.31
CA ILE A 213 1.27 -15.67 6.37
C ILE A 213 0.27 -16.70 5.86
N ASN A 214 0.44 -17.92 6.31
CA ASN A 214 -0.35 -19.09 5.91
C ASN A 214 -0.58 -20.01 7.11
N LYS A 215 -1.27 -21.12 6.92
CA LYS A 215 -1.59 -22.07 7.98
C LYS A 215 -0.37 -22.54 8.81
N LYS A 216 0.79 -22.70 8.15
CA LYS A 216 2.01 -23.17 8.85
C LYS A 216 2.63 -22.06 9.70
N SER A 217 2.73 -20.83 9.17
CA SER A 217 3.26 -19.69 9.92
C SER A 217 2.30 -19.28 11.04
N ILE A 218 0.99 -19.26 10.80
CA ILE A 218 -0.04 -18.98 11.82
C ILE A 218 0.05 -19.99 12.99
N ALA A 219 0.28 -21.26 12.71
CA ALA A 219 0.43 -22.28 13.77
C ALA A 219 1.59 -21.99 14.74
N LYS A 220 2.63 -21.26 14.29
CA LYS A 220 3.79 -20.87 15.13
C LYS A 220 3.52 -19.62 15.98
N MET A 221 2.48 -18.85 15.68
CA MET A 221 2.14 -17.60 16.37
C MET A 221 1.53 -17.88 17.75
N LYS A 222 1.48 -16.86 18.59
CA LYS A 222 0.73 -16.93 19.85
C LYS A 222 -0.77 -17.07 19.58
N ASP A 223 -1.47 -17.72 20.52
CA ASP A 223 -2.94 -17.71 20.50
C ASP A 223 -3.45 -16.30 20.82
N GLY A 224 -4.42 -15.83 20.04
CA GLY A 224 -4.94 -14.47 20.16
C GLY A 224 -4.05 -13.37 19.57
N VAL A 225 -3.05 -13.71 18.76
CA VAL A 225 -2.19 -12.73 18.08
C VAL A 225 -2.99 -11.75 17.22
N ILE A 226 -2.51 -10.52 17.14
CA ILE A 226 -3.08 -9.48 16.27
C ILE A 226 -2.24 -9.41 14.99
N LEU A 227 -2.90 -9.47 13.84
CA LEU A 227 -2.25 -9.33 12.53
C LEU A 227 -2.61 -7.99 11.90
N ILE A 228 -1.60 -7.24 11.48
CA ILE A 228 -1.76 -5.96 10.78
C ILE A 228 -1.13 -6.06 9.38
N ASN A 229 -1.91 -5.74 8.35
CA ASN A 229 -1.44 -5.73 6.98
C ASN A 229 -1.87 -4.44 6.25
N ALA A 230 -0.95 -3.49 6.12
CA ALA A 230 -1.08 -2.31 5.30
C ALA A 230 -0.04 -2.31 4.14
N ALA A 231 0.35 -3.51 3.68
CA ALA A 231 1.35 -3.69 2.63
C ALA A 231 0.71 -4.23 1.33
N ARG A 232 0.49 -5.54 1.24
CA ARG A 232 -0.14 -6.20 0.09
C ARG A 232 -1.04 -7.34 0.55
N GLY A 233 -2.21 -7.51 -0.09
CA GLY A 233 -3.18 -8.56 0.27
C GLY A 233 -2.60 -9.95 0.17
N ALA A 234 -1.94 -10.28 -0.93
CA ALA A 234 -1.39 -11.60 -1.22
C ALA A 234 -0.14 -12.00 -0.38
N LEU A 235 0.29 -11.18 0.59
CA LEU A 235 1.20 -11.61 1.66
C LEU A 235 0.52 -12.59 2.63
N VAL A 236 -0.80 -12.60 2.65
CA VAL A 236 -1.62 -13.39 3.57
C VAL A 236 -2.51 -14.33 2.76
N ASP A 237 -2.43 -15.62 3.03
CA ASP A 237 -3.42 -16.60 2.56
C ASP A 237 -4.75 -16.30 3.26
N THR A 238 -5.68 -15.71 2.52
CA THR A 238 -6.96 -15.22 3.08
C THR A 238 -7.80 -16.34 3.67
N LYS A 239 -7.78 -17.55 3.07
CA LYS A 239 -8.52 -18.71 3.60
C LYS A 239 -7.94 -19.20 4.91
N ALA A 240 -6.63 -19.30 4.99
CA ALA A 240 -5.95 -19.67 6.24
C ALA A 240 -6.18 -18.62 7.34
N LEU A 241 -6.26 -17.35 6.99
CA LEU A 241 -6.60 -16.26 7.90
C LEU A 241 -8.01 -16.41 8.46
N ILE A 242 -9.01 -16.65 7.60
CA ILE A 242 -10.42 -16.87 8.00
C ILE A 242 -10.52 -18.04 8.99
N GLU A 243 -9.95 -19.21 8.65
CA GLU A 243 -9.92 -20.38 9.55
C GLU A 243 -9.28 -20.05 10.91
N ALA A 244 -8.24 -19.23 10.90
CA ALA A 244 -7.53 -18.83 12.12
C ALA A 244 -8.32 -17.85 12.99
N ILE A 245 -9.11 -16.96 12.39
CA ILE A 245 -10.02 -16.07 13.11
C ILE A 245 -11.15 -16.89 13.73
N GLU A 246 -11.76 -17.78 12.98
CA GLU A 246 -12.85 -18.66 13.45
C GLU A 246 -12.44 -19.54 14.62
N SER A 247 -11.21 -20.07 14.59
CA SER A 247 -10.65 -20.88 15.70
C SER A 247 -10.17 -20.06 16.90
N GLY A 248 -10.11 -18.73 16.78
CA GLY A 248 -9.54 -17.85 17.81
C GLY A 248 -8.02 -17.83 17.87
N LYS A 249 -7.32 -18.51 16.96
CA LYS A 249 -5.86 -18.47 16.87
C LYS A 249 -5.36 -17.05 16.57
N ILE A 250 -6.05 -16.33 15.67
CA ILE A 250 -5.89 -14.90 15.47
C ILE A 250 -6.99 -14.15 16.22
N GLY A 251 -6.58 -13.34 17.18
CA GLY A 251 -7.48 -12.61 18.07
C GLY A 251 -8.07 -11.35 17.45
N SER A 252 -7.35 -10.68 16.55
CA SER A 252 -7.85 -9.54 15.81
C SER A 252 -7.04 -9.30 14.53
N VAL A 253 -7.66 -8.67 13.53
CA VAL A 253 -7.03 -8.30 12.27
C VAL A 253 -7.28 -6.83 11.97
N GLY A 254 -6.24 -6.11 11.57
CA GLY A 254 -6.34 -4.80 10.96
C GLY A 254 -5.69 -4.85 9.57
N THR A 255 -6.49 -4.78 8.52
CA THR A 255 -5.96 -4.83 7.16
C THR A 255 -6.49 -3.69 6.31
N ASP A 256 -5.58 -3.08 5.53
CA ASP A 256 -5.92 -2.05 4.54
C ASP A 256 -5.89 -2.61 3.11
N CYS A 257 -5.42 -3.84 2.94
CA CYS A 257 -5.35 -4.51 1.65
C CYS A 257 -5.76 -5.97 1.77
N CYS A 258 -6.44 -6.47 0.75
CA CYS A 258 -6.95 -7.84 0.69
C CYS A 258 -6.57 -8.49 -0.63
N GLU A 259 -6.42 -9.81 -0.63
CA GLU A 259 -6.19 -10.56 -1.84
C GLU A 259 -7.37 -10.43 -2.80
N GLY A 260 -7.08 -10.16 -4.09
CA GLY A 260 -8.11 -9.96 -5.11
C GLY A 260 -8.87 -8.63 -5.02
N GLU A 261 -8.32 -7.63 -4.32
CA GLU A 261 -8.95 -6.32 -4.16
C GLU A 261 -8.99 -5.47 -5.45
N ASP A 262 -8.12 -5.74 -6.41
CA ASP A 262 -7.99 -4.97 -7.66
C ASP A 262 -9.30 -4.88 -8.45
N GLU A 263 -10.18 -5.88 -8.31
CA GLU A 263 -11.47 -5.92 -9.00
C GLU A 263 -12.48 -4.87 -8.51
N PHE A 264 -12.32 -4.37 -7.28
CA PHE A 264 -13.33 -3.49 -6.66
C PHE A 264 -12.75 -2.27 -5.95
N ILE A 265 -11.46 -2.24 -5.67
CA ILE A 265 -10.83 -1.13 -4.96
C ILE A 265 -10.96 0.19 -5.76
N ARG A 266 -11.13 1.31 -5.05
CA ARG A 266 -11.28 2.64 -5.66
C ARG A 266 -12.53 2.83 -6.54
N THR A 267 -13.54 1.94 -6.43
CA THR A 267 -14.80 2.06 -7.16
C THR A 267 -15.96 2.34 -6.21
N ASP A 268 -16.94 3.17 -6.64
CA ASP A 268 -18.20 3.32 -5.92
C ASP A 268 -19.18 2.22 -6.39
N ARG A 269 -19.47 1.28 -5.50
CA ARG A 269 -20.37 0.15 -5.79
C ARG A 269 -21.67 0.17 -4.99
N LYS A 270 -22.07 1.33 -4.44
CA LYS A 270 -23.27 1.45 -3.59
C LYS A 270 -24.55 0.90 -4.21
N TYR A 271 -24.68 1.03 -5.53
CA TYR A 271 -25.89 0.66 -6.27
C TYR A 271 -25.62 -0.36 -7.40
N ASN A 272 -24.40 -0.88 -7.47
CA ASN A 272 -23.98 -1.85 -8.48
C ASN A 272 -23.95 -3.26 -7.88
N ASP A 273 -23.78 -4.25 -8.76
CA ASP A 273 -23.73 -5.66 -8.39
C ASP A 273 -22.81 -5.93 -7.19
N LEU A 274 -23.25 -6.89 -6.39
CA LEU A 274 -22.53 -7.32 -5.18
C LEU A 274 -21.08 -7.64 -5.50
N VAL A 275 -20.20 -7.24 -4.57
CA VAL A 275 -18.79 -7.61 -4.63
C VAL A 275 -18.67 -9.12 -4.74
N VAL A 276 -17.98 -9.58 -5.76
CA VAL A 276 -17.84 -11.02 -6.06
C VAL A 276 -16.80 -11.69 -5.14
N ASN A 277 -15.95 -10.93 -4.45
CA ASN A 277 -14.95 -11.50 -3.55
C ASN A 277 -15.58 -11.93 -2.21
N HIS A 278 -15.91 -13.21 -2.12
CA HIS A 278 -16.53 -13.81 -0.92
C HIS A 278 -15.62 -13.72 0.30
N ASP A 279 -14.33 -13.93 0.16
CA ASP A 279 -13.38 -13.94 1.27
C ASP A 279 -13.27 -12.53 1.90
N TYR A 280 -13.33 -11.48 1.08
CA TYR A 280 -13.40 -10.10 1.56
C TYR A 280 -14.67 -9.82 2.39
N ILE A 281 -15.82 -10.33 1.92
CA ILE A 281 -17.10 -10.18 2.64
C ILE A 281 -17.03 -10.93 3.99
N ILE A 282 -16.50 -12.14 4.01
CA ILE A 282 -16.32 -12.92 5.23
C ILE A 282 -15.42 -12.18 6.21
N LEU A 283 -14.26 -11.69 5.77
CA LEU A 283 -13.36 -10.91 6.63
C LEU A 283 -14.05 -9.70 7.26
N LYS A 284 -14.84 -8.97 6.49
CA LYS A 284 -15.61 -7.81 6.98
C LYS A 284 -16.73 -8.18 7.96
N SER A 285 -17.21 -9.40 7.95
CA SER A 285 -18.29 -9.86 8.84
C SER A 285 -17.83 -10.11 10.28
N PHE A 286 -16.52 -10.33 10.49
CA PHE A 286 -15.98 -10.57 11.83
C PHE A 286 -15.92 -9.27 12.64
N GLN A 287 -16.39 -9.30 13.88
CA GLN A 287 -16.39 -8.15 14.77
C GLN A 287 -14.99 -7.72 15.26
N ASN A 288 -14.04 -8.63 15.21
CA ASN A 288 -12.62 -8.42 15.57
C ASN A 288 -11.73 -8.14 14.36
N THR A 289 -12.32 -7.88 13.19
CA THR A 289 -11.57 -7.61 11.96
C THR A 289 -11.92 -6.21 11.43
N ILE A 290 -10.90 -5.40 11.21
CA ILE A 290 -10.98 -4.07 10.62
C ILE A 290 -10.43 -4.17 9.21
N VAL A 291 -11.28 -3.97 8.22
CA VAL A 291 -10.91 -3.97 6.80
C VAL A 291 -11.18 -2.60 6.21
N THR A 292 -10.14 -1.97 5.68
CA THR A 292 -10.23 -0.67 5.02
C THR A 292 -9.84 -0.77 3.54
N PRO A 293 -10.33 0.13 2.67
CA PRO A 293 -10.28 -0.06 1.23
C PRO A 293 -8.99 0.51 0.60
N HIS A 294 -7.82 0.08 1.06
CA HIS A 294 -6.50 0.46 0.55
C HIS A 294 -6.28 1.99 0.55
N VAL A 295 -6.49 2.61 1.70
CA VAL A 295 -6.43 4.08 1.89
C VAL A 295 -5.32 4.52 2.86
N ALA A 296 -4.50 3.61 3.38
CA ALA A 296 -3.45 3.94 4.35
C ALA A 296 -2.45 4.99 3.83
N PHE A 297 -2.22 5.05 2.52
CA PHE A 297 -1.39 6.06 1.89
C PHE A 297 -2.05 7.44 1.80
N PHE A 298 -3.40 7.52 1.84
CA PHE A 298 -4.18 8.65 1.38
C PHE A 298 -4.18 9.79 2.40
N THR A 299 -3.17 10.64 2.29
CA THR A 299 -3.02 11.90 3.03
C THR A 299 -2.66 13.02 2.06
N ASP A 300 -2.89 14.27 2.44
CA ASP A 300 -2.53 15.46 1.68
C ASP A 300 -1.04 15.46 1.28
N GLN A 301 -0.16 15.19 2.22
CA GLN A 301 1.28 15.11 1.96
C GLN A 301 1.63 14.00 0.98
N ALA A 302 1.07 12.79 1.14
CA ALA A 302 1.36 11.68 0.24
C ALA A 302 0.86 11.96 -1.18
N VAL A 303 -0.34 12.55 -1.34
CA VAL A 303 -0.88 12.94 -2.65
C VAL A 303 0.01 13.99 -3.30
N SER A 304 0.44 15.01 -2.54
CA SER A 304 1.39 16.01 -3.02
C SER A 304 2.70 15.37 -3.51
N ASP A 305 3.31 14.53 -2.65
CA ASP A 305 4.57 13.85 -2.96
C ASP A 305 4.46 12.95 -4.21
N MET A 306 3.32 12.27 -4.38
CA MET A 306 3.06 11.38 -5.53
C MET A 306 3.00 12.16 -6.84
N VAL A 307 2.31 13.28 -6.88
CA VAL A 307 2.23 14.14 -8.05
C VAL A 307 3.59 14.77 -8.34
N GLU A 308 4.24 15.33 -7.31
CA GLU A 308 5.55 15.96 -7.46
C GLU A 308 6.59 14.96 -8.00
N SER A 309 6.71 13.79 -7.37
CA SER A 309 7.73 12.79 -7.76
C SER A 309 7.54 12.31 -9.19
N SER A 310 6.29 12.13 -9.64
CA SER A 310 5.98 11.77 -11.03
C SER A 310 6.44 12.84 -12.03
N ILE A 311 6.09 14.11 -11.79
CA ILE A 311 6.49 15.23 -12.66
C ILE A 311 8.01 15.44 -12.61
N LYS A 312 8.59 15.50 -11.41
CA LYS A 312 10.02 15.72 -11.19
C LYS A 312 10.88 14.68 -11.88
N SER A 313 10.50 13.40 -11.77
CA SER A 313 11.27 12.31 -12.37
C SER A 313 11.33 12.43 -13.90
N VAL A 314 10.20 12.67 -14.56
CA VAL A 314 10.20 12.81 -16.03
C VAL A 314 10.93 14.09 -16.49
N VAL A 315 10.93 15.15 -15.68
CA VAL A 315 11.72 16.36 -15.95
C VAL A 315 13.23 16.10 -15.78
N CYS A 316 13.65 15.32 -14.76
CA CYS A 316 15.04 14.86 -14.63
C CYS A 316 15.45 14.06 -15.85
N PHE A 317 14.65 13.12 -16.30
CA PHE A 317 14.92 12.32 -17.49
C PHE A 317 15.12 13.17 -18.76
N GLU A 318 14.28 14.19 -18.97
CA GLU A 318 14.41 15.09 -20.11
C GLU A 318 15.73 15.85 -20.09
N LYS A 319 16.23 16.20 -18.91
CA LYS A 319 17.55 16.87 -18.74
C LYS A 319 18.74 15.90 -18.84
N GLY A 320 18.50 14.59 -18.97
CA GLY A 320 19.53 13.57 -18.94
C GLY A 320 20.07 13.29 -17.54
N GLU A 321 19.31 13.66 -16.51
CA GLU A 321 19.63 13.42 -15.11
C GLU A 321 19.00 12.10 -14.63
N ASP A 322 19.63 11.46 -13.65
CA ASP A 322 19.10 10.28 -12.99
C ASP A 322 18.21 10.67 -11.81
N THR A 323 17.30 9.78 -11.45
CA THR A 323 16.47 9.93 -10.24
C THR A 323 16.55 8.64 -9.42
N PRO A 324 16.57 8.74 -8.07
CA PRO A 324 16.55 7.56 -7.21
C PRO A 324 15.25 6.75 -7.31
N LEU A 325 14.25 7.28 -8.02
CA LEU A 325 12.95 6.65 -8.27
C LEU A 325 12.90 5.93 -9.62
N GLU A 326 13.97 5.94 -10.40
CA GLU A 326 14.04 5.24 -11.68
C GLU A 326 13.94 3.74 -11.50
N VAL A 327 13.07 3.12 -12.28
CA VAL A 327 12.90 1.67 -12.31
C VAL A 327 13.87 1.10 -13.33
N GLN A 328 14.74 0.20 -12.86
CA GLN A 328 15.63 -0.56 -13.73
C GLN A 328 15.00 -1.92 -14.05
N ALA A 329 14.92 -2.26 -15.33
CA ALA A 329 14.51 -3.57 -15.81
C ALA A 329 15.66 -4.57 -15.74
#